data_8b9aafb261f27d5d04b56eec563e7912
#
_entry.id   8b9aafb261f27d5d04b56eec563e7912
#
_cell.length_a   1.000
_cell.length_b   1.000
_cell.length_c   1.000
_cell.angle_alpha   90.00
_cell.angle_beta   90.00
_cell.angle_gamma   90.00
#
_symmetry.space_group_name_H-M   'P 1'
#
loop_
_entity.id
_entity.type
_entity.pdbx_description
1 polymer ?
#
loop_
_entity_poly.entity_id
_entity_poly.type
_entity_poly.pdbx_seq_one_letter_code
_entity_poly.pdbx_strand_id
1 'polypeptide(L)'
;PGTLRGVIASFDDVTWTDKTKLTDERLKDLIEHMSSLKVGNKNYSADVMGDAYEYLIKKYADLSKKNAGEYYTPRTIVKLMVMLKDPKPGDTVYDPACGTGGMLIEAFRHIGDKQMTYGRIYGQENNLSTSAIARMNLFLHGASDFKVAQGDTLRTPKFIEHGQLQKFN
;
A
#
# COMPACT_ATOMS: atom_id res chain seq x y z
N PRO A 1 5.81 13.16 -4.22
CA PRO A 1 6.74 13.44 -3.12
C PRO A 1 6.08 13.29 -1.75
N GLY A 2 4.88 13.86 -1.51
CA GLY A 2 4.19 13.74 -0.22
C GLY A 2 3.71 12.31 0.10
N THR A 3 3.33 11.55 -0.89
CA THR A 3 2.80 10.18 -0.77
C THR A 3 3.83 9.18 -0.24
N LEU A 4 5.11 9.31 -0.65
CA LEU A 4 6.18 8.42 -0.21
C LEU A 4 6.84 8.88 1.10
N ARG A 5 6.65 10.12 1.53
CA ARG A 5 7.31 10.66 2.72
C ARG A 5 7.03 9.82 3.97
N GLY A 6 5.79 9.40 4.17
CA GLY A 6 5.41 8.56 5.30
C GLY A 6 5.94 7.13 5.22
N VAL A 7 6.23 6.63 4.01
CA VAL A 7 6.88 5.31 3.81
C VAL A 7 8.36 5.41 4.15
N ILE A 8 9.04 6.43 3.63
CA ILE A 8 10.46 6.64 3.88
C ILE A 8 10.73 6.87 5.37
N ALA A 9 9.87 7.67 6.03
CA ALA A 9 9.98 7.92 7.47
C ALA A 9 9.88 6.65 8.33
N SER A 10 9.22 5.60 7.86
CA SER A 10 9.16 4.32 8.58
C SER A 10 10.51 3.57 8.63
N PHE A 11 11.48 3.98 7.83
CA PHE A 11 12.85 3.46 7.85
C PHE A 11 13.80 4.28 8.72
N ASP A 12 13.37 5.46 9.21
CA ASP A 12 14.22 6.33 10.04
C ASP A 12 14.54 5.70 11.41
N ASP A 13 13.67 4.80 11.91
CA ASP A 13 13.90 4.04 13.15
C ASP A 13 14.87 2.86 12.99
N VAL A 14 15.31 2.56 11.76
CA VAL A 14 16.26 1.49 11.52
C VAL A 14 17.67 1.96 11.85
N THR A 15 18.25 1.37 12.88
CA THR A 15 19.65 1.65 13.30
C THR A 15 20.62 0.95 12.36
N TRP A 16 20.87 1.54 11.19
CA TRP A 16 21.79 1.01 10.16
C TRP A 16 23.23 0.81 10.66
N THR A 17 23.57 1.51 11.75
CA THR A 17 24.90 1.44 12.38
C THR A 17 24.97 0.41 13.49
N ASP A 18 23.90 -0.28 13.84
CA ASP A 18 23.90 -1.35 14.84
C ASP A 18 24.56 -2.62 14.28
N LYS A 19 25.85 -2.73 14.49
CA LYS A 19 26.67 -3.87 14.03
C LYS A 19 26.33 -5.20 14.68
N THR A 20 25.56 -5.20 15.77
CA THR A 20 25.08 -6.44 16.40
C THR A 20 23.98 -7.10 15.59
N LYS A 21 23.15 -6.30 14.91
CA LYS A 21 22.03 -6.77 14.08
C LYS A 21 22.40 -6.82 12.61
N LEU A 22 23.14 -5.82 12.13
CA LEU A 22 23.53 -5.66 10.73
C LEU A 22 25.05 -5.46 10.63
N THR A 23 25.79 -6.56 10.46
CA THR A 23 27.25 -6.51 10.29
C THR A 23 27.62 -5.87 8.94
N ASP A 24 28.82 -5.29 8.86
CA ASP A 24 29.32 -4.68 7.61
C ASP A 24 29.33 -5.71 6.46
N GLU A 25 29.65 -6.97 6.74
CA GLU A 25 29.62 -8.07 5.78
C GLU A 25 28.21 -8.34 5.24
N ARG A 26 27.22 -8.47 6.12
CA ARG A 26 25.82 -8.66 5.70
C ARG A 26 25.29 -7.48 4.90
N LEU A 27 25.69 -6.26 5.28
CA LEU A 27 25.29 -5.06 4.54
C LEU A 27 25.92 -5.04 3.15
N LYS A 28 27.21 -5.41 3.04
CA LYS A 28 27.90 -5.56 1.76
C LYS A 28 27.22 -6.60 0.87
N ASP A 29 26.96 -7.80 1.40
CA ASP A 29 26.31 -8.88 0.66
C ASP A 29 24.91 -8.46 0.17
N LEU A 30 24.14 -7.75 1.02
CA LEU A 30 22.85 -7.20 0.63
C LEU A 30 22.98 -6.21 -0.53
N ILE A 31 23.92 -5.26 -0.44
CA ILE A 31 24.14 -4.25 -1.48
C ILE A 31 24.58 -4.92 -2.78
N GLU A 32 25.50 -5.87 -2.73
CA GLU A 32 25.98 -6.60 -3.91
C GLU A 32 24.83 -7.41 -4.55
N HIS A 33 24.04 -8.12 -3.74
CA HIS A 33 22.87 -8.85 -4.22
C HIS A 33 21.86 -7.92 -4.89
N MET A 34 21.45 -6.84 -4.21
CA MET A 34 20.50 -5.88 -4.77
C MET A 34 21.02 -5.20 -6.04
N SER A 35 22.33 -4.92 -6.10
CA SER A 35 22.97 -4.29 -7.27
C SER A 35 23.01 -5.23 -8.48
N SER A 36 22.98 -6.55 -8.28
CA SER A 36 22.91 -7.54 -9.35
C SER A 36 21.52 -7.62 -10.01
N LEU A 37 20.47 -7.15 -9.32
CA LEU A 37 19.12 -7.22 -9.79
C LEU A 37 18.79 -6.02 -10.70
N LYS A 38 18.40 -6.29 -11.94
CA LYS A 38 17.96 -5.25 -12.89
C LYS A 38 16.50 -4.90 -12.65
N VAL A 39 16.18 -4.33 -11.47
CA VAL A 39 14.83 -3.90 -11.12
C VAL A 39 14.58 -2.44 -11.53
N GLY A 40 13.33 -2.07 -11.74
CA GLY A 40 12.90 -0.71 -12.06
C GLY A 40 12.07 -0.62 -13.34
N ASN A 41 11.44 0.52 -13.54
CA ASN A 41 10.45 0.77 -14.60
C ASN A 41 10.97 0.58 -16.04
N LYS A 42 12.29 0.55 -16.24
CA LYS A 42 12.90 0.26 -17.54
C LYS A 42 12.87 -1.23 -17.88
N ASN A 43 12.81 -2.10 -16.88
CA ASN A 43 12.91 -3.55 -17.05
C ASN A 43 11.56 -4.25 -16.75
N TYR A 44 10.74 -3.68 -15.89
CA TYR A 44 9.46 -4.25 -15.46
C TYR A 44 8.38 -3.19 -15.39
N SER A 45 7.15 -3.57 -15.72
CA SER A 45 5.99 -2.69 -15.53
C SER A 45 5.68 -2.48 -14.03
N ALA A 46 4.94 -1.43 -13.72
CA ALA A 46 4.47 -1.17 -12.35
C ALA A 46 3.67 -2.36 -11.78
N ASP A 47 2.86 -3.01 -12.62
CA ASP A 47 2.06 -4.17 -12.19
C ASP A 47 2.93 -5.34 -11.73
N VAL A 48 4.03 -5.63 -12.42
CA VAL A 48 4.98 -6.70 -12.02
C VAL A 48 5.63 -6.39 -10.68
N MET A 49 6.05 -5.14 -10.47
CA MET A 49 6.65 -4.72 -9.20
C MET A 49 5.64 -4.74 -8.06
N GLY A 50 4.41 -4.31 -8.32
CA GLY A 50 3.32 -4.36 -7.36
C GLY A 50 2.95 -5.79 -6.99
N ASP A 51 2.81 -6.69 -7.97
CA ASP A 51 2.50 -8.11 -7.73
C ASP A 51 3.62 -8.82 -6.95
N ALA A 52 4.88 -8.50 -7.21
CA ALA A 52 6.01 -9.01 -6.42
C ALA A 52 5.94 -8.53 -4.97
N TYR A 53 5.58 -7.26 -4.74
CA TYR A 53 5.41 -6.72 -3.40
C TYR A 53 4.24 -7.37 -2.66
N GLU A 54 3.09 -7.57 -3.30
CA GLU A 54 1.96 -8.30 -2.71
C GLU A 54 2.32 -9.76 -2.39
N TYR A 55 3.11 -10.42 -3.23
CA TYR A 55 3.63 -11.75 -2.92
C TYR A 55 4.46 -11.76 -1.64
N LEU A 56 5.33 -10.76 -1.45
CA LEU A 56 6.12 -10.61 -0.22
C LEU A 56 5.21 -10.37 1.00
N ILE A 57 4.22 -9.48 0.91
CA ILE A 57 3.26 -9.23 1.99
C ILE A 57 2.58 -10.54 2.40
N LYS A 58 2.08 -11.30 1.43
CA LYS A 58 1.45 -12.60 1.67
C LYS A 58 2.42 -13.58 2.35
N LYS A 59 3.65 -13.68 1.83
CA LYS A 59 4.67 -14.56 2.37
C LYS A 59 5.02 -14.24 3.83
N TYR A 60 5.13 -12.95 4.16
CA TYR A 60 5.36 -12.50 5.54
C TYR A 60 4.16 -12.75 6.45
N ALA A 61 2.94 -12.57 5.96
CA ALA A 61 1.72 -12.90 6.70
C ALA A 61 1.67 -14.39 7.06
N ASP A 62 1.98 -15.27 6.11
CA ASP A 62 2.03 -16.74 6.31
C ASP A 62 3.11 -17.14 7.33
N LEU A 63 4.27 -16.49 7.31
CA LEU A 63 5.37 -16.78 8.22
C LEU A 63 5.13 -16.29 9.66
N SER A 64 4.42 -15.17 9.82
CA SER A 64 4.24 -14.53 11.13
C SER A 64 3.21 -15.23 12.02
N LYS A 65 2.43 -16.19 11.51
CA LYS A 65 1.42 -17.03 12.21
C LYS A 65 0.43 -16.29 13.13
N LYS A 66 0.69 -15.04 13.47
CA LYS A 66 -0.05 -14.29 14.49
C LYS A 66 -1.22 -13.47 13.95
N ASN A 67 -1.19 -13.04 12.68
CA ASN A 67 -2.16 -12.07 12.16
C ASN A 67 -2.43 -12.20 10.66
N ALA A 68 -2.52 -13.41 10.13
CA ALA A 68 -2.79 -13.63 8.70
C ALA A 68 -4.06 -12.89 8.22
N GLY A 69 -5.06 -12.71 9.08
CA GLY A 69 -6.30 -11.99 8.77
C GLY A 69 -6.15 -10.45 8.76
N GLU A 70 -5.11 -9.89 9.39
CA GLU A 70 -4.90 -8.43 9.42
C GLU A 70 -4.23 -7.90 8.14
N TYR A 71 -3.51 -8.76 7.42
CA TYR A 71 -2.67 -8.32 6.30
C TYR A 71 -3.18 -8.75 4.93
N TYR A 72 -4.12 -9.68 4.84
CA TYR A 72 -4.46 -10.25 3.55
C TYR A 72 -5.92 -10.70 3.46
N THR A 73 -6.66 -10.08 2.58
CA THR A 73 -7.97 -10.56 2.12
C THR A 73 -7.77 -11.36 0.82
N PRO A 74 -8.33 -12.57 0.67
CA PRO A 74 -8.18 -13.35 -0.56
C PRO A 74 -8.57 -12.56 -1.80
N ARG A 75 -7.70 -12.54 -2.82
CA ARG A 75 -7.89 -11.75 -4.05
C ARG A 75 -9.21 -12.03 -4.76
N THR A 76 -9.69 -13.27 -4.71
CA THR A 76 -10.99 -13.65 -5.31
C THR A 76 -12.16 -12.93 -4.65
N ILE A 77 -12.10 -12.77 -3.32
CA ILE A 77 -13.14 -12.04 -2.56
C ILE A 77 -13.04 -10.55 -2.86
N VAL A 78 -11.84 -9.98 -2.81
CA VAL A 78 -11.59 -8.56 -3.15
C VAL A 78 -12.13 -8.24 -4.54
N LYS A 79 -11.79 -9.07 -5.53
CA LYS A 79 -12.25 -8.91 -6.91
C LYS A 79 -13.78 -8.99 -7.01
N LEU A 80 -14.40 -9.95 -6.35
CA LEU A 80 -15.87 -10.06 -6.30
C LEU A 80 -16.51 -8.80 -5.71
N MET A 81 -15.98 -8.30 -4.59
CA MET A 81 -16.52 -7.09 -3.94
C MET A 81 -16.40 -5.85 -4.84
N VAL A 82 -15.25 -5.68 -5.49
CA VAL A 82 -15.03 -4.57 -6.43
C VAL A 82 -15.94 -4.69 -7.66
N MET A 83 -16.13 -5.90 -8.21
CA MET A 83 -17.06 -6.13 -9.32
C MET A 83 -18.51 -5.84 -8.93
N LEU A 84 -18.93 -6.18 -7.71
CA LEU A 84 -20.29 -5.90 -7.22
C LEU A 84 -20.51 -4.40 -6.97
N LYS A 85 -19.48 -3.69 -6.47
CA LYS A 85 -19.56 -2.24 -6.28
C LYS A 85 -19.44 -1.50 -7.62
N ASP A 86 -18.69 -2.05 -8.56
CA ASP A 86 -18.51 -1.59 -9.93
C ASP A 86 -18.15 -0.09 -10.05
N PRO A 87 -17.04 0.37 -9.39
CA PRO A 87 -16.64 1.77 -9.44
C PRO A 87 -16.28 2.18 -10.87
N LYS A 88 -16.75 3.39 -11.27
CA LYS A 88 -16.57 3.93 -12.61
C LYS A 88 -15.47 5.00 -12.65
N PRO A 89 -14.91 5.29 -13.83
CA PRO A 89 -14.03 6.44 -14.01
C PRO A 89 -14.67 7.73 -13.51
N GLY A 90 -13.99 8.40 -12.57
CA GLY A 90 -14.49 9.63 -11.94
C GLY A 90 -15.13 9.44 -10.56
N ASP A 91 -15.43 8.20 -10.15
CA ASP A 91 -15.89 7.93 -8.78
C ASP A 91 -14.78 8.14 -7.76
N THR A 92 -15.17 8.45 -6.53
CA THR A 92 -14.28 8.47 -5.37
C THR A 92 -14.42 7.15 -4.60
N VAL A 93 -13.31 6.46 -4.38
CA VAL A 93 -13.27 5.18 -3.68
C VAL A 93 -12.66 5.38 -2.29
N TYR A 94 -13.35 4.92 -1.27
CA TYR A 94 -12.85 4.97 0.11
C TYR A 94 -12.95 3.61 0.80
N ASP A 95 -11.84 3.20 1.39
CA ASP A 95 -11.77 2.03 2.26
C ASP A 95 -11.45 2.49 3.70
N PRO A 96 -12.41 2.40 4.64
CA PRO A 96 -12.23 2.87 6.02
C PRO A 96 -11.32 1.99 6.89
N ALA A 97 -10.96 0.79 6.42
CA ALA A 97 -10.08 -0.15 7.10
C ALA A 97 -9.18 -0.84 6.06
N CYS A 98 -8.42 -0.02 5.32
CA CYS A 98 -7.81 -0.44 4.05
C CYS A 98 -6.71 -1.50 4.19
N GLY A 99 -6.26 -1.80 5.41
CA GLY A 99 -5.21 -2.77 5.61
C GLY A 99 -3.97 -2.43 4.78
N THR A 100 -3.49 -3.38 3.99
CA THR A 100 -2.37 -3.21 3.05
C THR A 100 -2.79 -2.62 1.69
N GLY A 101 -4.03 -2.16 1.55
CA GLY A 101 -4.53 -1.46 0.35
C GLY A 101 -5.03 -2.37 -0.77
N GLY A 102 -5.17 -3.67 -0.53
CA GLY A 102 -5.53 -4.62 -1.59
C GLY A 102 -6.85 -4.31 -2.30
N MET A 103 -7.88 -3.87 -1.56
CA MET A 103 -9.17 -3.50 -2.16
C MET A 103 -9.09 -2.20 -2.97
N LEU A 104 -8.32 -1.22 -2.49
CA LEU A 104 -8.08 0.03 -3.22
C LEU A 104 -7.31 -0.20 -4.52
N ILE A 105 -6.33 -1.12 -4.51
CA ILE A 105 -5.57 -1.51 -5.72
C ILE A 105 -6.48 -2.19 -6.74
N GLU A 106 -7.32 -3.11 -6.30
CA GLU A 106 -8.25 -3.79 -7.20
C GLU A 106 -9.28 -2.80 -7.79
N ALA A 107 -9.79 -1.87 -6.99
CA ALA A 107 -10.68 -0.80 -7.48
C ALA A 107 -9.95 0.09 -8.52
N PHE A 108 -8.71 0.48 -8.24
CA PHE A 108 -7.87 1.23 -9.16
C PHE A 108 -7.65 0.50 -10.49
N ARG A 109 -7.36 -0.81 -10.43
CA ARG A 109 -7.21 -1.67 -11.63
C ARG A 109 -8.53 -1.84 -12.38
N HIS A 110 -9.65 -2.01 -11.66
CA HIS A 110 -10.98 -2.17 -12.24
C HIS A 110 -11.41 -0.93 -13.04
N ILE A 111 -11.19 0.26 -12.50
CA ILE A 111 -11.48 1.53 -13.18
C ILE A 111 -10.61 1.67 -14.44
N GLY A 112 -9.35 1.24 -14.39
CA GLY A 112 -8.43 1.16 -15.55
C GLY A 112 -7.92 2.51 -16.07
N ASP A 113 -8.62 3.62 -15.83
CA ASP A 113 -8.21 4.96 -16.24
C ASP A 113 -7.46 5.69 -15.12
N LYS A 114 -6.12 5.75 -15.24
CA LYS A 114 -5.24 6.36 -14.25
C LYS A 114 -5.48 7.86 -14.06
N GLN A 115 -5.90 8.58 -15.10
CA GLN A 115 -6.17 10.01 -15.01
C GLN A 115 -7.47 10.27 -14.24
N MET A 116 -8.49 9.46 -14.49
CA MET A 116 -9.78 9.58 -13.83
C MET A 116 -9.77 9.10 -12.37
N THR A 117 -8.73 8.36 -11.93
CA THR A 117 -8.54 7.96 -10.53
C THR A 117 -7.62 8.90 -9.74
N TYR A 118 -7.04 9.90 -10.40
CA TYR A 118 -6.12 10.84 -9.76
C TYR A 118 -6.81 11.62 -8.64
N GLY A 119 -6.25 11.53 -7.41
CA GLY A 119 -6.80 12.17 -6.22
C GLY A 119 -8.14 11.59 -5.71
N ARG A 120 -8.58 10.43 -6.23
CA ARG A 120 -9.90 9.85 -5.93
C ARG A 120 -9.85 8.56 -5.13
N ILE A 121 -8.66 8.06 -4.81
CA ILE A 121 -8.45 6.85 -3.99
C ILE A 121 -8.11 7.27 -2.56
N TYR A 122 -8.93 6.82 -1.63
CA TYR A 122 -8.83 7.15 -0.21
C TYR A 122 -8.79 5.88 0.63
N GLY A 123 -7.97 5.86 1.66
CA GLY A 123 -7.91 4.79 2.65
C GLY A 123 -7.66 5.32 4.04
N GLN A 124 -8.16 4.62 5.04
CA GLN A 124 -7.77 4.86 6.41
C GLN A 124 -7.39 3.53 7.07
N GLU A 125 -6.30 3.53 7.83
CA GLU A 125 -5.79 2.33 8.52
C GLU A 125 -5.25 2.72 9.90
N ASN A 126 -5.65 1.97 10.92
CA ASN A 126 -5.27 2.27 12.29
C ASN A 126 -3.80 1.97 12.57
N ASN A 127 -3.28 0.87 12.03
CA ASN A 127 -1.90 0.44 12.24
C ASN A 127 -0.95 1.26 11.36
N LEU A 128 0.06 1.90 12.00
CA LEU A 128 1.04 2.74 11.33
C LEU A 128 1.82 1.97 10.25
N SER A 129 2.35 0.80 10.61
CA SER A 129 3.14 -0.02 9.69
C SER A 129 2.30 -0.52 8.51
N THR A 130 1.08 -0.97 8.77
CA THR A 130 0.15 -1.42 7.73
C THR A 130 -0.25 -0.29 6.81
N SER A 131 -0.49 0.92 7.33
CA SER A 131 -0.78 2.10 6.51
C SER A 131 0.40 2.52 5.62
N ALA A 132 1.64 2.33 6.10
CA ALA A 132 2.84 2.56 5.30
C ALA A 132 2.96 1.53 4.15
N ILE A 133 2.67 0.25 4.45
CA ILE A 133 2.61 -0.82 3.45
C ILE A 133 1.56 -0.49 2.39
N ALA A 134 0.36 -0.05 2.77
CA ALA A 134 -0.69 0.33 1.83
C ALA A 134 -0.26 1.44 0.86
N ARG A 135 0.42 2.47 1.38
CA ARG A 135 0.96 3.56 0.55
C ARG A 135 2.00 3.07 -0.45
N MET A 136 2.94 2.22 0.00
CA MET A 136 3.94 1.63 -0.88
C MET A 136 3.29 0.75 -1.94
N ASN A 137 2.32 -0.06 -1.54
CA ASN A 137 1.62 -0.98 -2.41
C ASN A 137 0.87 -0.24 -3.53
N LEU A 138 0.08 0.78 -3.19
CA LEU A 138 -0.60 1.64 -4.17
C LEU A 138 0.40 2.31 -5.13
N PHE A 139 1.51 2.83 -4.61
CA PHE A 139 2.54 3.47 -5.42
C PHE A 139 3.17 2.48 -6.42
N LEU A 140 3.53 1.27 -5.96
CA LEU A 140 4.13 0.24 -6.82
C LEU A 140 3.16 -0.26 -7.91
N HIS A 141 1.85 -0.21 -7.65
CA HIS A 141 0.83 -0.49 -8.65
C HIS A 141 0.53 0.70 -9.58
N GLY A 142 1.28 1.78 -9.45
CA GLY A 142 1.21 2.92 -10.36
C GLY A 142 0.14 3.96 -10.01
N ALA A 143 -0.48 3.88 -8.85
CA ALA A 143 -1.30 4.97 -8.35
C ALA A 143 -0.39 6.15 -7.99
N SER A 144 -0.58 7.29 -8.64
CA SER A 144 0.31 8.46 -8.50
C SER A 144 -0.21 9.49 -7.49
N ASP A 145 -1.52 9.52 -7.27
CA ASP A 145 -2.15 10.40 -6.29
C ASP A 145 -3.28 9.66 -5.57
N PHE A 146 -3.07 9.43 -4.29
CA PHE A 146 -4.01 8.77 -3.38
C PHE A 146 -3.81 9.32 -1.96
N LYS A 147 -4.78 9.10 -1.10
CA LYS A 147 -4.74 9.55 0.29
C LYS A 147 -4.96 8.36 1.22
N VAL A 148 -3.90 7.89 1.87
CA VAL A 148 -4.00 6.89 2.94
C VAL A 148 -3.60 7.54 4.25
N ALA A 149 -4.58 7.70 5.14
CA ALA A 149 -4.42 8.31 6.47
C ALA A 149 -4.26 7.22 7.54
N GLN A 150 -3.37 7.47 8.50
CA GLN A 150 -3.25 6.62 9.68
C GLN A 150 -4.20 7.14 10.77
N GLY A 151 -4.94 6.23 11.39
CA GLY A 151 -5.83 6.52 12.53
C GLY A 151 -7.04 5.61 12.61
N ASP A 152 -7.62 5.57 13.82
CA ASP A 152 -8.85 4.84 14.10
C ASP A 152 -10.04 5.53 13.41
N THR A 153 -10.64 4.87 12.45
CA THR A 153 -11.73 5.42 11.63
C THR A 153 -12.98 5.72 12.44
N LEU A 154 -13.25 4.93 13.47
CA LEU A 154 -14.45 5.11 14.29
C LEU A 154 -14.30 6.26 15.30
N ARG A 155 -13.09 6.43 15.85
CA ARG A 155 -12.82 7.47 16.86
C ARG A 155 -12.35 8.78 16.27
N THR A 156 -11.53 8.71 15.22
CA THR A 156 -10.88 9.87 14.60
C THR A 156 -10.87 9.75 13.08
N PRO A 157 -12.04 9.84 12.43
CA PRO A 157 -12.11 9.83 10.97
C PRO A 157 -11.27 10.99 10.41
N LYS A 158 -10.48 10.73 9.37
CA LYS A 158 -9.52 11.69 8.81
C LYS A 158 -10.06 12.46 7.60
N PHE A 159 -11.07 11.92 6.92
CA PHE A 159 -11.65 12.55 5.75
C PHE A 159 -12.92 13.30 6.15
N ILE A 160 -12.71 14.59 6.41
CA ILE A 160 -13.76 15.51 6.87
C ILE A 160 -13.80 16.69 5.89
N GLU A 161 -14.99 17.05 5.46
CA GLU A 161 -15.26 18.17 4.58
C GLU A 161 -16.33 19.05 5.22
N HIS A 162 -16.05 20.36 5.37
CA HIS A 162 -16.97 21.31 6.02
C HIS A 162 -17.45 20.87 7.42
N GLY A 163 -16.62 20.21 8.21
CA GLY A 163 -16.95 19.72 9.56
C GLY A 163 -17.80 18.47 9.61
N GLN A 164 -18.09 17.85 8.47
CA GLN A 164 -18.83 16.58 8.33
C GLN A 164 -17.96 15.50 7.69
N LEU A 165 -18.36 14.25 7.84
CA LEU A 165 -17.69 13.16 7.14
C LEU A 165 -17.80 13.36 5.62
N GLN A 166 -16.66 13.29 4.93
CA GLN A 166 -16.63 13.33 3.47
C GLN A 166 -17.47 12.18 2.91
N LYS A 167 -18.24 12.46 1.86
CA LYS A 167 -19.01 11.45 1.12
C LYS A 167 -18.20 10.94 -0.07
N PHE A 168 -18.32 9.65 -0.32
CA PHE A 168 -17.69 8.94 -1.43
C PHE A 168 -18.76 8.26 -2.28
N ASN A 169 -18.48 8.09 -3.57
CA ASN A 169 -19.43 7.52 -4.53
C ASN A 169 -19.52 6.00 -4.41
#